data_19c17767c8517301eb32f3915694f2d1
#
_entry.id   19c17767c8517301eb32f3915694f2d1
#
_cell.length_a   1.000
_cell.length_b   1.000
_cell.length_c   1.000
_cell.angle_alpha   90.00
_cell.angle_beta   90.00
_cell.angle_gamma   90.00
#
_symmetry.space_group_name_H-M   'P 1'
#
loop_
_entity.id
_entity.type
_entity.pdbx_description
1 polymer ?
#
loop_
_entity_poly.entity_id
_entity_poly.type
_entity_poly.pdbx_seq_one_letter_code
_entity_poly.pdbx_strand_id
1 'polypeptide(L)'
;MKKFIISILFGLLITSSAFARSTGCKEGNCENGYGKWVYTDKTTYEGEWVGTKKQGQGVETWPNGYIYKGEFKNSLWSGQGILTFPDGSTYDGEWANGFMNGKGTFTWADGKQKTGIWKNGKLQE
;
A
#
# COMPACT_ATOMS: atom_id res chain seq x y z
N MET A 1 -2.81 22.82 44.33
CA MET A 1 -2.52 23.75 43.24
C MET A 1 -1.46 23.23 42.26
N LYS A 2 -0.39 22.62 42.75
CA LYS A 2 0.68 22.11 41.86
C LYS A 2 0.25 20.93 40.96
N LYS A 3 -0.75 20.16 41.36
CA LYS A 3 -1.24 19.02 40.56
C LYS A 3 -2.06 19.41 39.35
N PHE A 4 -2.67 20.59 39.32
CA PHE A 4 -3.48 21.08 38.19
C PHE A 4 -2.65 21.51 36.99
N ILE A 5 -1.48 22.06 37.23
CA ILE A 5 -0.60 22.59 36.19
C ILE A 5 0.02 21.46 35.36
N ILE A 6 0.32 20.32 35.99
CA ILE A 6 0.93 19.16 35.33
C ILE A 6 -0.07 18.47 34.37
N SER A 7 -1.36 18.44 34.73
CA SER A 7 -2.41 17.86 33.87
C SER A 7 -2.61 18.60 32.56
N ILE A 8 -2.53 19.93 32.59
CA ILE A 8 -2.74 20.78 31.42
C ILE A 8 -1.58 20.67 30.44
N LEU A 9 -0.35 20.61 30.94
CA LEU A 9 0.85 20.42 30.12
C LEU A 9 0.88 19.06 29.42
N PHE A 10 0.40 18.02 30.09
CA PHE A 10 0.35 16.67 29.54
C PHE A 10 -0.70 16.57 28.41
N GLY A 11 -1.86 17.22 28.57
CA GLY A 11 -2.88 17.27 27.52
C GLY A 11 -2.43 17.98 26.24
N LEU A 12 -1.65 19.06 26.37
CA LEU A 12 -1.09 19.79 25.24
C LEU A 12 -0.06 18.99 24.45
N LEU A 13 0.77 18.20 25.13
CA LEU A 13 1.76 17.34 24.50
C LEU A 13 1.14 16.18 23.70
N ILE A 14 0.02 15.63 24.16
CA ILE A 14 -0.71 14.58 23.46
C ILE A 14 -1.37 15.11 22.19
N THR A 15 -1.94 16.31 22.22
CA THR A 15 -2.59 16.90 21.06
C THR A 15 -1.59 17.25 19.95
N SER A 16 -0.41 17.75 20.30
CA SER A 16 0.61 18.09 19.33
C SER A 16 1.22 16.85 18.66
N SER A 17 1.41 15.77 19.41
CA SER A 17 1.94 14.53 18.85
C SER A 17 0.94 13.79 17.95
N ALA A 18 -0.37 13.89 18.25
CA ALA A 18 -1.42 13.31 17.40
C ALA A 18 -1.54 14.04 16.06
N PHE A 19 -1.36 15.35 16.04
CA PHE A 19 -1.43 16.14 14.82
C PHE A 19 -0.23 15.91 13.90
N ALA A 20 0.98 15.73 14.45
CA ALA A 20 2.20 15.48 13.69
C ALA A 20 2.23 14.10 13.02
N ARG A 21 1.29 13.20 13.31
CA ARG A 21 1.23 11.83 12.79
C ARG A 21 0.24 11.60 11.66
N SER A 22 -0.28 12.65 11.04
CA SER A 22 -1.29 12.50 9.99
C SER A 22 -0.72 11.91 8.69
N THR A 23 0.53 12.19 8.37
CA THR A 23 1.22 11.72 7.16
C THR A 23 2.66 11.33 7.46
N GLY A 24 3.31 10.65 6.50
CA GLY A 24 4.71 10.27 6.59
C GLY A 24 4.94 8.86 7.11
N CYS A 25 6.16 8.58 7.52
CA CYS A 25 6.54 7.28 8.06
C CYS A 25 5.95 7.08 9.46
N LYS A 26 5.12 6.07 9.61
CA LYS A 26 4.41 5.77 10.86
C LYS A 26 5.13 4.74 11.72
N GLU A 27 5.74 3.77 11.06
CA GLU A 27 6.38 2.63 11.70
C GLU A 27 7.60 2.22 10.90
N GLY A 28 8.61 1.70 11.58
CA GLY A 28 9.78 1.10 10.96
C GLY A 28 10.70 2.10 10.29
N ASN A 29 11.31 1.66 9.19
CA ASN A 29 12.28 2.43 8.43
C ASN A 29 11.81 2.57 6.98
N CYS A 30 11.26 3.72 6.65
CA CYS A 30 10.73 4.01 5.31
C CYS A 30 11.80 4.54 4.35
N GLU A 31 13.06 4.34 4.66
CA GLU A 31 14.18 4.63 3.78
C GLU A 31 14.90 3.37 3.34
N ASN A 32 15.26 2.52 4.31
CA ASN A 32 15.96 1.26 4.07
C ASN A 32 15.54 0.24 5.12
N GLY A 33 14.62 -0.63 4.77
CA GLY A 33 14.08 -1.65 5.66
C GLY A 33 12.57 -1.78 5.51
N TYR A 34 11.92 -2.36 6.52
CA TYR A 34 10.48 -2.48 6.57
C TYR A 34 9.87 -1.26 7.25
N GLY A 35 8.87 -0.65 6.62
CA GLY A 35 8.20 0.51 7.20
C GLY A 35 6.82 0.77 6.62
N LYS A 36 6.03 1.54 7.37
CA LYS A 36 4.68 1.95 6.97
C LYS A 36 4.63 3.46 6.77
N TRP A 37 4.22 3.86 5.58
CA TRP A 37 4.06 5.26 5.20
C TRP A 37 2.60 5.60 4.93
N VAL A 38 2.17 6.78 5.37
CA VAL A 38 0.85 7.33 5.03
C VAL A 38 1.05 8.59 4.21
N TYR A 39 0.47 8.60 3.01
CA TYR A 39 0.51 9.73 2.08
C TYR A 39 -0.55 10.76 2.40
N THR A 40 -0.43 11.95 1.82
CA THR A 40 -1.36 13.06 2.05
C THR A 40 -2.79 12.74 1.59
N ASP A 41 -2.95 11.92 0.57
CA ASP A 41 -4.25 11.47 0.06
C ASP A 41 -4.85 10.30 0.86
N LYS A 42 -4.19 9.89 1.96
CA LYS A 42 -4.53 8.75 2.81
C LYS A 42 -4.20 7.37 2.23
N THR A 43 -3.56 7.31 1.07
CA THR A 43 -2.94 6.08 0.59
C THR A 43 -1.89 5.61 1.60
N THR A 44 -1.80 4.31 1.84
CA THR A 44 -0.78 3.73 2.73
C THR A 44 0.07 2.73 1.98
N TYR A 45 1.35 2.65 2.32
CA TYR A 45 2.23 1.57 1.93
C TYR A 45 2.88 0.97 3.16
N GLU A 46 2.83 -0.35 3.28
CA GLU A 46 3.50 -1.11 4.34
C GLU A 46 4.31 -2.22 3.70
N GLY A 47 5.62 -2.15 3.84
CA GLY A 47 6.51 -3.12 3.19
C GLY A 47 7.96 -2.70 3.21
N GLU A 48 8.71 -3.27 2.29
CA GLU A 48 10.15 -3.07 2.18
C GLU A 48 10.49 -1.80 1.42
N TRP A 49 11.55 -1.14 1.86
CA TRP A 49 12.05 0.12 1.30
C TRP A 49 13.56 0.01 1.03
N VAL A 50 14.00 0.56 -0.08
CA VAL A 50 15.41 0.75 -0.40
C VAL A 50 15.61 2.14 -1.00
N GLY A 51 16.40 2.96 -0.34
CA GLY A 51 16.68 4.33 -0.80
C GLY A 51 15.41 5.15 -1.00
N THR A 52 14.47 5.11 -0.04
CA THR A 52 13.16 5.79 -0.08
C THR A 52 12.21 5.31 -1.17
N LYS A 53 12.53 4.21 -1.85
CA LYS A 53 11.68 3.59 -2.87
C LYS A 53 11.07 2.30 -2.35
N LYS A 54 9.82 2.04 -2.73
CA LYS A 54 9.17 0.76 -2.49
C LYS A 54 9.90 -0.31 -3.27
N GLN A 55 10.32 -1.36 -2.59
CA GLN A 55 11.16 -2.41 -3.17
C GLN A 55 10.88 -3.72 -2.44
N GLY A 56 10.78 -4.85 -3.17
CA GLY A 56 10.47 -6.13 -2.54
C GLY A 56 8.99 -6.27 -2.22
N GLN A 57 8.65 -6.94 -1.12
CA GLN A 57 7.26 -7.23 -0.75
C GLN A 57 6.59 -6.06 -0.03
N GLY A 58 5.34 -5.78 -0.37
CA GLY A 58 4.57 -4.74 0.30
C GLY A 58 3.09 -4.79 0.02
N VAL A 59 2.34 -3.99 0.79
CA VAL A 59 0.90 -3.80 0.65
C VAL A 59 0.63 -2.31 0.50
N GLU A 60 -0.03 -1.96 -0.59
CA GLU A 60 -0.45 -0.58 -0.86
C GLU A 60 -1.98 -0.52 -0.85
N THR A 61 -2.53 0.43 -0.08
CA THR A 61 -3.98 0.56 0.10
C THR A 61 -4.39 1.99 -0.22
N TRP A 62 -5.38 2.15 -1.11
CA TRP A 62 -5.94 3.45 -1.48
C TRP A 62 -7.29 3.69 -0.81
N PRO A 63 -7.62 4.95 -0.50
CA PRO A 63 -8.91 5.29 0.13
C PRO A 63 -10.12 4.87 -0.69
N ASN A 64 -9.99 4.79 -2.01
CA ASN A 64 -11.08 4.39 -2.91
C ASN A 64 -11.33 2.88 -2.96
N GLY A 65 -10.59 2.09 -2.17
CA GLY A 65 -10.83 0.65 -2.03
C GLY A 65 -9.91 -0.27 -2.81
N TYR A 66 -8.98 0.25 -3.62
CA TYR A 66 -7.95 -0.59 -4.24
C TYR A 66 -6.92 -1.03 -3.21
N ILE A 67 -6.50 -2.30 -3.31
CA ILE A 67 -5.44 -2.87 -2.47
C ILE A 67 -4.52 -3.69 -3.37
N TYR A 68 -3.24 -3.36 -3.38
CA TYR A 68 -2.21 -4.18 -4.03
C TYR A 68 -1.34 -4.84 -2.98
N LYS A 69 -1.18 -6.15 -3.10
CA LYS A 69 -0.30 -6.95 -2.24
C LYS A 69 0.65 -7.77 -3.11
N GLY A 70 1.93 -7.48 -3.05
CA GLY A 70 2.91 -8.19 -3.86
C GLY A 70 4.24 -7.51 -3.94
N GLU A 71 4.93 -7.77 -5.05
CA GLU A 71 6.28 -7.28 -5.26
C GLU A 71 6.29 -5.87 -5.85
N PHE A 72 7.27 -5.09 -5.42
CA PHE A 72 7.57 -3.75 -5.91
C PHE A 72 9.01 -3.69 -6.43
N LYS A 73 9.21 -2.91 -7.47
CA LYS A 73 10.53 -2.57 -7.97
C LYS A 73 10.54 -1.09 -8.35
N ASN A 74 11.42 -0.31 -7.72
CA ASN A 74 11.52 1.13 -7.93
C ASN A 74 10.16 1.83 -7.81
N SER A 75 9.40 1.49 -6.74
CA SER A 75 8.08 2.03 -6.43
C SER A 75 6.96 1.63 -7.40
N LEU A 76 7.21 0.72 -8.34
CA LEU A 76 6.21 0.20 -9.28
C LEU A 76 5.87 -1.26 -8.94
N TRP A 77 4.63 -1.65 -9.22
CA TRP A 77 4.21 -3.03 -9.10
C TRP A 77 4.99 -3.89 -10.09
N SER A 78 5.49 -5.01 -9.62
CA SER A 78 6.39 -5.86 -10.37
C SER A 78 6.27 -7.31 -9.92
N GLY A 79 6.76 -8.27 -10.69
CA GLY A 79 6.78 -9.67 -10.30
C GLY A 79 5.39 -10.23 -10.00
N GLN A 80 5.23 -10.96 -8.89
CA GLN A 80 3.96 -11.53 -8.47
C GLN A 80 3.20 -10.60 -7.56
N GLY A 81 1.90 -10.43 -7.80
CA GLY A 81 1.06 -9.59 -6.94
C GLY A 81 -0.43 -9.78 -7.18
N ILE A 82 -1.21 -9.41 -6.17
CA ILE A 82 -2.66 -9.46 -6.19
C ILE A 82 -3.20 -8.04 -6.05
N LEU A 83 -3.98 -7.59 -7.03
CA LEU A 83 -4.73 -6.35 -6.95
C LEU A 83 -6.19 -6.67 -6.64
N THR A 84 -6.70 -6.08 -5.58
CA THR A 84 -8.13 -6.12 -5.23
C THR A 84 -8.77 -4.80 -5.65
N PHE A 85 -9.85 -4.90 -6.40
CA PHE A 85 -10.64 -3.76 -6.87
C PHE A 85 -11.72 -3.40 -5.84
N PRO A 86 -12.27 -2.18 -5.88
CA PRO A 86 -13.30 -1.76 -4.93
C PRO A 86 -14.57 -2.63 -4.93
N ASP A 87 -14.90 -3.26 -6.05
CA ASP A 87 -16.07 -4.15 -6.19
C ASP A 87 -15.81 -5.58 -5.67
N GLY A 88 -14.60 -5.86 -5.16
CA GLY A 88 -14.19 -7.16 -4.68
C GLY A 88 -13.59 -8.09 -5.74
N SER A 89 -13.56 -7.68 -7.01
CA SER A 89 -12.84 -8.44 -8.03
C SER A 89 -11.32 -8.38 -7.77
N THR A 90 -10.59 -9.37 -8.27
CA THR A 90 -9.14 -9.46 -8.06
C THR A 90 -8.41 -9.84 -9.34
N TYR A 91 -7.17 -9.37 -9.46
CA TYR A 91 -6.20 -9.93 -10.39
C TYR A 91 -5.04 -10.52 -9.59
N ASP A 92 -4.75 -11.78 -9.84
CA ASP A 92 -3.64 -12.51 -9.21
C ASP A 92 -2.69 -13.00 -10.30
N GLY A 93 -1.51 -12.44 -10.37
CA GLY A 93 -0.57 -12.81 -11.41
C GLY A 93 0.67 -11.93 -11.50
N GLU A 94 1.23 -11.91 -12.70
CA GLU A 94 2.48 -11.22 -13.00
C GLU A 94 2.25 -9.76 -13.35
N TRP A 95 3.20 -8.92 -12.93
CA TRP A 95 3.20 -7.47 -13.11
C TRP A 95 4.54 -7.00 -13.67
N ALA A 96 4.50 -5.98 -14.49
CA ALA A 96 5.69 -5.29 -14.95
C ALA A 96 5.39 -3.80 -15.10
N ASN A 97 6.23 -2.97 -14.49
CA ASN A 97 6.14 -1.50 -14.57
C ASN A 97 4.75 -0.95 -14.21
N GLY A 98 4.07 -1.58 -13.23
CA GLY A 98 2.75 -1.15 -12.78
C GLY A 98 1.58 -1.69 -13.60
N PHE A 99 1.82 -2.55 -14.60
CA PHE A 99 0.77 -3.14 -15.42
C PHE A 99 0.69 -4.65 -15.24
N MET A 100 -0.53 -5.20 -15.36
CA MET A 100 -0.74 -6.63 -15.51
C MET A 100 0.01 -7.10 -16.76
N ASN A 101 0.96 -8.00 -16.61
CA ASN A 101 1.84 -8.38 -17.70
C ASN A 101 2.42 -9.77 -17.44
N GLY A 102 2.04 -10.74 -18.27
CA GLY A 102 2.39 -12.13 -18.12
C GLY A 102 1.18 -12.97 -17.72
N LYS A 103 1.43 -14.07 -17.04
CA LYS A 103 0.38 -15.02 -16.65
C LYS A 103 -0.40 -14.52 -15.43
N GLY A 104 -1.72 -14.56 -15.51
CA GLY A 104 -2.55 -14.14 -14.38
C GLY A 104 -4.01 -14.58 -14.49
N THR A 105 -4.70 -14.53 -13.36
CA THR A 105 -6.11 -14.89 -13.22
C THR A 105 -6.89 -13.70 -12.70
N PHE A 106 -7.89 -13.29 -13.46
CA PHE A 106 -8.87 -12.30 -13.02
C PHE A 106 -10.09 -13.02 -12.46
N THR A 107 -10.53 -12.62 -11.26
CA THR A 107 -11.72 -13.14 -10.61
C THR A 107 -12.70 -11.98 -10.44
N TRP A 108 -13.88 -12.08 -11.06
CA TRP A 108 -14.96 -11.09 -10.90
C TRP A 108 -15.60 -11.22 -9.52
N ALA A 109 -16.36 -10.19 -9.13
CA ALA A 109 -17.04 -10.16 -7.83
C ALA A 109 -18.04 -11.31 -7.65
N ASP A 110 -18.60 -11.86 -8.73
CA ASP A 110 -19.50 -13.02 -8.71
C ASP A 110 -18.75 -14.38 -8.62
N GLY A 111 -17.42 -14.35 -8.58
CA GLY A 111 -16.58 -15.55 -8.49
C GLY A 111 -16.18 -16.16 -9.83
N LYS A 112 -16.67 -15.68 -10.95
CA LYS A 112 -16.20 -16.12 -12.27
C LYS A 112 -14.75 -15.76 -12.47
N GLN A 113 -14.00 -16.60 -13.18
CA GLN A 113 -12.56 -16.42 -13.39
C GLN A 113 -12.18 -16.50 -14.85
N LYS A 114 -11.14 -15.78 -15.22
CA LYS A 114 -10.47 -15.88 -16.50
C LYS A 114 -8.96 -15.91 -16.28
N THR A 115 -8.32 -17.00 -16.70
CA THR A 115 -6.87 -17.17 -16.64
C THR A 115 -6.29 -17.06 -18.03
N GLY A 116 -5.18 -16.37 -18.17
CA GLY A 116 -4.52 -16.23 -19.46
C GLY A 116 -3.26 -15.40 -19.39
N ILE A 117 -2.81 -14.95 -20.54
CA ILE A 117 -1.65 -14.09 -20.68
C ILE A 117 -2.13 -12.64 -20.86
N TRP A 118 -1.54 -11.77 -20.08
CA TRP A 118 -1.85 -10.34 -20.05
C TRP A 118 -0.70 -9.55 -20.64
N LYS A 119 -1.01 -8.44 -21.25
CA LYS A 119 0.00 -7.52 -21.78
C LYS A 119 -0.51 -6.10 -21.61
N ASN A 120 0.24 -5.30 -20.82
CA ASN A 120 -0.08 -3.91 -20.54
C ASN A 120 -1.55 -3.72 -20.06
N GLY A 121 -1.98 -4.61 -19.15
CA GLY A 121 -3.31 -4.56 -18.56
C GLY A 121 -4.43 -5.18 -19.39
N LYS A 122 -4.11 -5.81 -20.53
CA LYS A 122 -5.12 -6.42 -21.42
C LYS A 122 -4.89 -7.92 -21.56
N LEU A 123 -5.97 -8.68 -21.42
CA LEU A 123 -5.95 -10.11 -21.68
C LEU A 123 -5.75 -10.37 -23.19
N GLN A 124 -4.78 -11.22 -23.50
CA GLN A 124 -4.50 -11.65 -24.87
C GLN A 124 -5.38 -12.86 -25.21
N GLU A 125 -6.13 -12.75 -26.27
CA GLU A 125 -7.03 -13.82 -26.76
C GLU A 125 -6.61 -14.36 -28.11
#